data_a1dea0ab6687f9e62e6287bab64e0c9f
#
_entry.id   a1dea0ab6687f9e62e6287bab64e0c9f
#
_cell.length_a   1.000
_cell.length_b   1.000
_cell.length_c   1.000
_cell.angle_alpha   90.00
_cell.angle_beta   90.00
_cell.angle_gamma   90.00
#
_symmetry.space_group_name_H-M   'P 1'
#
loop_
_entity.id
_entity.type
_entity.pdbx_description
1 polymer ?
#
loop_
_entity_poly.entity_id
_entity_poly.type
_entity_poly.pdbx_seq_one_letter_code
_entity_poly.pdbx_strand_id
1 'polypeptide(L)'
;MQVVRHKNHIIHIKIFNKMKKSLCVLLSVMLMLGISGCGSMNNATKGGLIGGGGGAAIGAGIGALIGKGKGAAIGGAIGAVAGGVAGTLIGKKMDKQARELAQIPGAQVDTCTDVNGFEGIKVTFDNGILFGFNSSQLGNEAKNSLDKFAASLITNPQTDVQIYGHTDNIGTRAANEKVSNARANEVKSYLTNAGVPKARMTSKGLAYDYPVASNDTEAGRAQNRRVEIYITANEDMIKAAQDGTLQ
;
A
#
# COMPACT_ATOMS: atom_id res chain seq x y z
N MET A 1 -16.93 -58.80 -37.84
CA MET A 1 -16.66 -57.35 -38.02
C MET A 1 -16.74 -56.50 -36.73
N GLN A 2 -17.35 -56.98 -35.64
CA GLN A 2 -17.41 -56.25 -34.34
C GLN A 2 -16.15 -56.33 -33.48
N VAL A 3 -15.34 -57.37 -33.54
CA VAL A 3 -14.16 -57.58 -32.67
C VAL A 3 -13.04 -56.59 -32.99
N VAL A 4 -12.89 -56.17 -34.26
CA VAL A 4 -11.84 -55.22 -34.69
C VAL A 4 -12.14 -53.79 -34.20
N ARG A 5 -13.44 -53.40 -34.13
CA ARG A 5 -13.83 -52.10 -33.65
C ARG A 5 -13.56 -51.91 -32.16
N HIS A 6 -13.73 -52.94 -31.37
CA HIS A 6 -13.51 -52.88 -29.92
C HIS A 6 -12.04 -52.79 -29.54
N LYS A 7 -11.15 -53.46 -30.29
CA LYS A 7 -9.70 -53.35 -30.09
C LYS A 7 -9.15 -51.96 -30.38
N ASN A 8 -9.62 -51.31 -31.45
CA ASN A 8 -9.16 -49.96 -31.79
C ASN A 8 -9.64 -48.92 -30.76
N HIS A 9 -10.83 -49.06 -30.17
CA HIS A 9 -11.31 -48.15 -29.12
C HIS A 9 -10.50 -48.25 -27.83
N ILE A 10 -10.05 -49.42 -27.45
CA ILE A 10 -9.23 -49.64 -26.25
C ILE A 10 -7.81 -49.09 -26.45
N ILE A 11 -7.28 -49.21 -27.66
CA ILE A 11 -5.96 -48.66 -28.00
C ILE A 11 -5.98 -47.16 -27.94
N HIS A 12 -7.01 -46.49 -28.48
CA HIS A 12 -7.17 -45.02 -28.41
C HIS A 12 -7.26 -44.51 -26.97
N ILE A 13 -8.01 -45.19 -26.10
CA ILE A 13 -8.12 -44.82 -24.70
C ILE A 13 -6.80 -44.97 -23.94
N LYS A 14 -6.04 -46.02 -24.21
CA LYS A 14 -4.70 -46.23 -23.60
C LYS A 14 -3.68 -45.19 -24.04
N ILE A 15 -3.70 -44.79 -25.31
CA ILE A 15 -2.80 -43.75 -25.84
C ILE A 15 -3.18 -42.39 -25.26
N PHE A 16 -4.48 -42.04 -25.18
CA PHE A 16 -4.94 -40.80 -24.62
C PHE A 16 -4.64 -40.64 -23.12
N ASN A 17 -4.75 -41.71 -22.33
CA ASN A 17 -4.37 -41.74 -20.93
C ASN A 17 -2.87 -41.65 -20.70
N LYS A 18 -2.06 -42.24 -21.59
CA LYS A 18 -0.58 -42.14 -21.55
C LYS A 18 -0.11 -40.74 -21.90
N MET A 19 -0.77 -40.05 -22.86
CA MET A 19 -0.50 -38.64 -23.21
C MET A 19 -0.86 -37.69 -22.07
N LYS A 20 -2.00 -37.90 -21.39
CA LYS A 20 -2.38 -37.07 -20.23
C LYS A 20 -1.40 -37.19 -19.08
N LYS A 21 -0.91 -38.40 -18.77
CA LYS A 21 0.12 -38.63 -17.75
C LYS A 21 1.46 -37.98 -18.11
N SER A 22 1.88 -38.08 -19.38
CA SER A 22 3.11 -37.43 -19.86
C SER A 22 3.01 -35.91 -19.85
N LEU A 23 1.83 -35.32 -20.18
CA LEU A 23 1.60 -33.88 -20.15
C LEU A 23 1.61 -33.34 -18.72
N CYS A 24 1.02 -34.07 -17.76
CA CYS A 24 1.06 -33.69 -16.34
C CYS A 24 2.49 -33.73 -15.75
N VAL A 25 3.31 -34.73 -16.17
CA VAL A 25 4.71 -34.82 -15.73
C VAL A 25 5.55 -33.70 -16.36
N LEU A 26 5.34 -33.37 -17.63
CA LEU A 26 6.01 -32.23 -18.28
C LEU A 26 5.63 -30.90 -17.64
N LEU A 27 4.36 -30.71 -17.27
CA LEU A 27 3.89 -29.49 -16.61
C LEU A 27 4.48 -29.36 -15.18
N SER A 28 4.61 -30.46 -14.44
CA SER A 28 5.22 -30.48 -13.10
C SER A 28 6.74 -30.26 -13.13
N VAL A 29 7.44 -30.78 -14.15
CA VAL A 29 8.88 -30.55 -14.34
C VAL A 29 9.17 -29.11 -14.76
N MET A 30 8.29 -28.49 -15.57
CA MET A 30 8.44 -27.09 -15.97
C MET A 30 8.19 -26.12 -14.80
N LEU A 31 7.36 -26.50 -13.84
CA LEU A 31 7.13 -25.73 -12.60
C LEU A 31 8.32 -25.82 -11.63
N MET A 32 9.09 -26.91 -11.66
CA MET A 32 10.27 -27.10 -10.80
C MET A 32 11.56 -26.44 -11.34
N LEU A 33 11.64 -26.14 -12.63
CA LEU A 33 12.80 -25.50 -13.27
C LEU A 33 12.77 -23.95 -13.21
N GLY A 34 11.69 -23.36 -12.72
CA GLY A 34 11.51 -21.90 -12.61
C GLY A 34 12.11 -21.24 -11.36
N ILE A 35 12.74 -22.00 -10.44
CA ILE A 35 13.17 -21.45 -9.12
C ILE A 35 14.70 -21.35 -8.98
N SER A 36 15.47 -21.48 -10.05
CA SER A 36 16.94 -21.34 -10.00
C SER A 36 17.43 -20.06 -10.68
N GLY A 37 16.85 -18.94 -10.33
CA GLY A 37 17.32 -17.61 -10.69
C GLY A 37 17.98 -16.92 -9.49
N CYS A 38 19.16 -17.39 -9.07
CA CYS A 38 20.07 -16.60 -8.21
C CYS A 38 20.71 -15.48 -9.03
N GLY A 39 19.91 -14.53 -9.51
CA GLY A 39 20.36 -13.24 -9.98
C GLY A 39 20.27 -12.25 -8.84
N SER A 40 21.26 -11.38 -8.69
CA SER A 40 21.32 -10.30 -7.70
C SER A 40 20.01 -9.52 -7.66
N MET A 41 19.14 -9.85 -6.70
CA MET A 41 17.91 -9.11 -6.44
C MET A 41 18.29 -7.79 -5.80
N ASN A 42 17.97 -6.68 -6.44
CA ASN A 42 18.09 -5.35 -5.86
C ASN A 42 17.13 -5.19 -4.67
N ASN A 43 17.39 -4.19 -3.82
CA ASN A 43 16.68 -4.00 -2.56
C ASN A 43 15.16 -3.85 -2.71
N ALA A 44 14.68 -3.37 -3.86
CA ALA A 44 13.26 -3.28 -4.20
C ALA A 44 12.56 -4.63 -4.27
N THR A 45 13.23 -5.66 -4.85
CA THR A 45 12.68 -7.02 -4.95
C THR A 45 12.71 -7.75 -3.59
N LYS A 46 13.72 -7.47 -2.74
CA LYS A 46 13.80 -8.02 -1.37
C LYS A 46 12.74 -7.42 -0.45
N GLY A 47 12.45 -6.11 -0.59
CA GLY A 47 11.39 -5.44 0.14
C GLY A 47 10.00 -6.01 -0.17
N GLY A 48 9.71 -6.32 -1.44
CA GLY A 48 8.43 -6.90 -1.86
C GLY A 48 8.16 -8.30 -1.30
N LEU A 49 9.21 -9.13 -1.09
CA LEU A 49 9.06 -10.49 -0.56
C LEU A 49 9.01 -10.53 0.98
N ILE A 50 9.73 -9.62 1.68
CA ILE A 50 9.80 -9.60 3.15
C ILE A 50 8.73 -8.64 3.73
N GLY A 51 8.44 -7.53 3.06
CA GLY A 51 7.39 -6.59 3.46
C GLY A 51 5.97 -7.08 3.16
N GLY A 52 5.80 -7.98 2.17
CA GLY A 52 4.49 -8.49 1.77
C GLY A 52 3.76 -9.31 2.84
N GLY A 53 4.47 -9.86 3.85
CA GLY A 53 3.83 -10.64 4.91
C GLY A 53 3.29 -9.80 6.07
N GLY A 54 3.93 -8.68 6.41
CA GLY A 54 3.54 -7.86 7.57
C GLY A 54 2.84 -6.56 7.16
N GLY A 55 3.32 -5.87 6.12
CA GLY A 55 2.75 -4.60 5.64
C GLY A 55 1.43 -4.78 4.90
N ALA A 56 1.25 -5.90 4.17
CA ALA A 56 0.01 -6.21 3.46
C ALA A 56 -1.18 -6.45 4.42
N ALA A 57 -0.94 -7.03 5.61
CA ALA A 57 -2.00 -7.25 6.59
C ALA A 57 -2.48 -5.93 7.22
N ILE A 58 -1.59 -4.97 7.45
CA ILE A 58 -1.94 -3.66 8.02
C ILE A 58 -2.57 -2.76 6.94
N GLY A 59 -2.02 -2.72 5.73
CA GLY A 59 -2.54 -1.94 4.60
C GLY A 59 -3.92 -2.44 4.14
N ALA A 60 -4.14 -3.76 4.07
CA ALA A 60 -5.43 -4.35 3.73
C ALA A 60 -6.50 -4.06 4.79
N GLY A 61 -6.14 -4.07 6.09
CA GLY A 61 -7.06 -3.73 7.18
C GLY A 61 -7.52 -2.27 7.12
N ILE A 62 -6.62 -1.35 6.83
CA ILE A 62 -6.91 0.08 6.75
C ILE A 62 -7.64 0.40 5.44
N GLY A 63 -7.24 -0.17 4.32
CA GLY A 63 -7.90 0.00 3.03
C GLY A 63 -9.35 -0.50 3.02
N ALA A 64 -9.63 -1.63 3.68
CA ALA A 64 -10.98 -2.18 3.79
C ALA A 64 -11.92 -1.30 4.62
N LEU A 65 -11.40 -0.55 5.60
CA LEU A 65 -12.20 0.35 6.44
C LEU A 65 -12.68 1.60 5.69
N ILE A 66 -12.02 1.99 4.62
CA ILE A 66 -12.26 3.25 3.89
C ILE A 66 -12.96 3.00 2.55
N GLY A 67 -12.74 1.86 1.94
CA GLY A 67 -13.23 1.49 0.60
C GLY A 67 -14.69 1.02 0.52
N LYS A 68 -15.56 1.32 1.49
CA LYS A 68 -16.97 0.95 1.39
C LYS A 68 -17.63 1.63 0.18
N GLY A 69 -17.68 0.92 -0.93
CA GLY A 69 -18.63 1.13 -2.02
C GLY A 69 -18.06 1.42 -3.41
N LYS A 70 -16.95 2.11 -3.59
CA LYS A 70 -16.40 2.44 -4.92
C LYS A 70 -15.08 1.74 -5.25
N GLY A 71 -14.21 1.50 -4.24
CA GLY A 71 -12.92 0.83 -4.45
C GLY A 71 -13.03 -0.67 -4.78
N ALA A 72 -14.05 -1.35 -4.28
CA ALA A 72 -14.23 -2.79 -4.51
C ALA A 72 -14.69 -3.13 -5.95
N ALA A 73 -15.38 -2.22 -6.64
CA ALA A 73 -15.84 -2.43 -8.02
C ALA A 73 -14.69 -2.26 -9.03
N ILE A 74 -13.69 -1.46 -8.72
CA ILE A 74 -12.51 -1.21 -9.55
C ILE A 74 -11.47 -2.32 -9.35
N GLY A 75 -11.36 -2.89 -8.13
CA GLY A 75 -10.35 -3.90 -7.78
C GLY A 75 -10.43 -5.22 -8.57
N GLY A 76 -11.63 -5.60 -9.04
CA GLY A 76 -11.82 -6.85 -9.79
C GLY A 76 -11.21 -6.83 -11.21
N ALA A 77 -11.11 -5.66 -11.83
CA ALA A 77 -10.53 -5.52 -13.18
C ALA A 77 -9.03 -5.17 -13.14
N ILE A 78 -8.53 -4.63 -12.02
CA ILE A 78 -7.18 -4.06 -11.90
C ILE A 78 -6.16 -5.10 -11.40
N GLY A 79 -6.59 -6.16 -10.70
CA GLY A 79 -5.68 -7.20 -10.18
C GLY A 79 -4.78 -7.87 -11.24
N ALA A 80 -5.17 -7.84 -12.51
CA ALA A 80 -4.35 -8.31 -13.62
C ALA A 80 -3.32 -7.26 -14.11
N VAL A 81 -3.48 -5.98 -13.74
CA VAL A 81 -2.67 -4.85 -14.24
C VAL A 81 -1.53 -4.50 -13.29
N ALA A 82 -1.67 -4.78 -11.99
CA ALA A 82 -0.66 -4.46 -10.98
C ALA A 82 0.71 -5.13 -11.22
N GLY A 83 0.73 -6.29 -11.89
CA GLY A 83 1.97 -7.01 -12.25
C GLY A 83 2.52 -6.70 -13.65
N GLY A 84 1.86 -5.84 -14.43
CA GLY A 84 2.24 -5.52 -15.81
C GLY A 84 3.06 -4.24 -15.96
N VAL A 85 3.12 -3.73 -17.21
CA VAL A 85 3.81 -2.48 -17.56
C VAL A 85 3.29 -1.30 -16.72
N ALA A 86 1.98 -1.22 -16.51
CA ALA A 86 1.35 -0.16 -15.71
C ALA A 86 1.83 -0.18 -14.26
N GLY A 87 1.89 -1.35 -13.61
CA GLY A 87 2.41 -1.49 -12.25
C GLY A 87 3.86 -1.03 -12.13
N THR A 88 4.69 -1.36 -13.13
CA THR A 88 6.10 -0.94 -13.16
C THR A 88 6.23 0.58 -13.30
N LEU A 89 5.40 1.23 -14.12
CA LEU A 89 5.42 2.69 -14.31
C LEU A 89 4.97 3.42 -13.04
N ILE A 90 3.87 2.95 -12.42
CA ILE A 90 3.38 3.47 -11.14
C ILE A 90 4.44 3.30 -10.06
N GLY A 91 5.01 2.10 -9.90
CA GLY A 91 6.04 1.83 -8.92
C GLY A 91 7.25 2.76 -9.06
N LYS A 92 7.78 2.95 -10.27
CA LYS A 92 8.89 3.90 -10.51
C LYS A 92 8.55 5.33 -10.08
N LYS A 93 7.31 5.78 -10.34
CA LYS A 93 6.87 7.13 -9.96
C LYS A 93 6.70 7.24 -8.45
N MET A 94 6.13 6.23 -7.80
CA MET A 94 6.02 6.16 -6.34
C MET A 94 7.39 6.09 -5.67
N ASP A 95 8.31 5.26 -6.17
CA ASP A 95 9.69 5.18 -5.69
C ASP A 95 10.42 6.53 -5.75
N LYS A 96 10.24 7.28 -6.84
CA LYS A 96 10.82 8.62 -6.97
C LYS A 96 10.25 9.55 -5.90
N GLN A 97 8.94 9.59 -5.74
CA GLN A 97 8.27 10.42 -4.73
C GLN A 97 8.66 9.99 -3.31
N ALA A 98 8.77 8.69 -3.03
CA ALA A 98 9.20 8.18 -1.72
C ALA A 98 10.62 8.67 -1.36
N ARG A 99 11.55 8.65 -2.32
CA ARG A 99 12.91 9.19 -2.10
C ARG A 99 12.92 10.70 -1.82
N GLU A 100 12.06 11.46 -2.47
CA GLU A 100 11.89 12.89 -2.21
C GLU A 100 11.34 13.13 -0.80
N LEU A 101 10.31 12.39 -0.42
CA LEU A 101 9.68 12.47 0.90
C LEU A 101 10.61 12.03 2.04
N ALA A 102 11.51 11.07 1.80
CA ALA A 102 12.50 10.61 2.77
C ALA A 102 13.55 11.69 3.13
N GLN A 103 13.64 12.77 2.36
CA GLN A 103 14.49 13.92 2.69
C GLN A 103 13.83 14.92 3.65
N ILE A 104 12.53 14.72 3.98
CA ILE A 104 11.81 15.62 4.87
C ILE A 104 12.17 15.30 6.33
N PRO A 105 12.62 16.28 7.11
CA PRO A 105 12.95 16.07 8.52
C PRO A 105 11.74 15.50 9.30
N GLY A 106 11.97 14.43 10.05
CA GLY A 106 10.96 13.80 10.88
C GLY A 106 9.95 12.90 10.14
N ALA A 107 10.07 12.76 8.82
CA ALA A 107 9.29 11.80 8.06
C ALA A 107 9.99 10.44 8.03
N GLN A 108 9.29 9.39 8.46
CA GLN A 108 9.69 8.00 8.23
C GLN A 108 8.91 7.50 7.02
N VAL A 109 9.59 7.08 5.96
CA VAL A 109 8.98 6.71 4.69
C VAL A 109 9.19 5.23 4.42
N ASP A 110 8.08 4.52 4.26
CA ASP A 110 8.02 3.10 3.90
C ASP A 110 7.21 2.94 2.61
N THR A 111 7.42 1.84 1.91
CA THR A 111 6.53 1.42 0.83
C THR A 111 5.37 0.58 1.37
N CYS A 112 4.22 0.67 0.73
CA CYS A 112 3.05 -0.14 1.03
C CYS A 112 2.40 -0.61 -0.27
N THR A 113 1.46 -1.54 -0.17
CA THR A 113 0.65 -1.97 -1.31
C THR A 113 -0.78 -1.50 -1.10
N ASP A 114 -1.36 -0.85 -2.11
CA ASP A 114 -2.75 -0.41 -2.07
C ASP A 114 -3.74 -1.57 -2.28
N VAL A 115 -5.03 -1.28 -2.19
CA VAL A 115 -6.10 -2.27 -2.38
C VAL A 115 -6.17 -2.83 -3.81
N ASN A 116 -5.55 -2.17 -4.77
CA ASN A 116 -5.48 -2.58 -6.17
C ASN A 116 -4.19 -3.37 -6.48
N GLY A 117 -3.31 -3.56 -5.49
CA GLY A 117 -2.03 -4.22 -5.65
C GLY A 117 -0.91 -3.33 -6.19
N PHE A 118 -1.14 -2.02 -6.33
CA PHE A 118 -0.08 -1.08 -6.73
C PHE A 118 0.77 -0.66 -5.54
N GLU A 119 1.99 -0.29 -5.84
CA GLU A 119 2.89 0.31 -4.86
C GLU A 119 2.39 1.69 -4.44
N GLY A 120 2.37 1.92 -3.13
CA GLY A 120 2.04 3.18 -2.50
C GLY A 120 3.11 3.57 -1.50
N ILE A 121 2.99 4.75 -0.91
CA ILE A 121 3.93 5.30 0.06
C ILE A 121 3.22 5.48 1.39
N LYS A 122 3.83 5.00 2.46
CA LYS A 122 3.42 5.31 3.83
C LYS A 122 4.43 6.26 4.45
N VAL A 123 3.97 7.41 4.88
CA VAL A 123 4.77 8.40 5.62
C VAL A 123 4.28 8.46 7.05
N THR A 124 5.15 8.24 8.00
CA THR A 124 4.85 8.31 9.43
C THR A 124 5.56 9.51 10.04
N PHE A 125 4.80 10.32 10.77
CA PHE A 125 5.32 11.39 11.60
C PHE A 125 4.99 11.09 13.06
N ASP A 126 6.01 11.08 13.91
CA ASP A 126 5.81 10.97 15.35
C ASP A 126 5.07 12.20 15.89
N ASN A 127 4.17 11.99 16.85
CA ASN A 127 3.36 13.07 17.39
C ASN A 127 4.19 14.19 18.00
N GLY A 128 5.31 13.84 18.66
CA GLY A 128 6.21 14.84 19.27
C GLY A 128 6.86 15.77 18.25
N ILE A 129 6.93 15.37 16.97
CA ILE A 129 7.41 16.21 15.86
C ILE A 129 6.28 17.15 15.40
N LEU A 130 5.06 16.64 15.27
CA LEU A 130 3.93 17.40 14.73
C LEU A 130 3.28 18.31 15.76
N PHE A 131 3.08 17.85 16.99
CA PHE A 131 2.24 18.51 17.99
C PHE A 131 2.94 18.67 19.33
N GLY A 132 2.70 19.77 20.00
CA GLY A 132 3.09 19.95 21.40
C GLY A 132 2.38 18.96 22.34
N PHE A 133 2.86 18.90 23.56
CA PHE A 133 2.25 18.06 24.62
C PHE A 133 0.76 18.37 24.77
N ASN A 134 -0.07 17.35 24.79
CA ASN A 134 -1.53 17.43 24.90
C ASN A 134 -2.20 18.41 23.91
N SER A 135 -1.61 18.61 22.73
CA SER A 135 -2.06 19.53 21.70
C SER A 135 -2.41 18.79 20.39
N SER A 136 -3.29 19.40 19.60
CA SER A 136 -3.52 19.09 18.20
C SER A 136 -3.11 20.25 17.27
N GLN A 137 -2.45 21.29 17.80
CA GLN A 137 -1.92 22.40 17.00
C GLN A 137 -0.51 22.08 16.52
N LEU A 138 -0.24 22.30 15.23
CA LEU A 138 1.06 22.06 14.61
C LEU A 138 2.11 23.05 15.13
N GLY A 139 3.27 22.50 15.53
CA GLY A 139 4.45 23.29 15.84
C GLY A 139 5.09 23.93 14.61
N ASN A 140 6.00 24.87 14.79
CA ASN A 140 6.67 25.54 13.65
C ASN A 140 7.54 24.58 12.83
N GLU A 141 8.25 23.66 13.48
CA GLU A 141 9.07 22.65 12.78
C GLU A 141 8.20 21.70 11.98
N ALA A 142 7.04 21.31 12.53
CA ALA A 142 6.04 20.52 11.84
C ALA A 142 5.54 21.21 10.57
N LYS A 143 5.25 22.50 10.64
CA LYS A 143 4.81 23.29 9.49
C LYS A 143 5.86 23.31 8.38
N ASN A 144 7.14 23.51 8.71
CA ASN A 144 8.24 23.46 7.74
C ASN A 144 8.35 22.08 7.04
N SER A 145 8.14 20.99 7.78
CA SER A 145 8.12 19.64 7.22
C SER A 145 6.90 19.41 6.34
N LEU A 146 5.72 19.85 6.77
CA LEU A 146 4.48 19.75 6.03
C LEU A 146 4.44 20.65 4.78
N ASP A 147 5.14 21.77 4.76
CA ASP A 147 5.30 22.60 3.55
C ASP A 147 6.06 21.86 2.46
N LYS A 148 7.17 21.18 2.82
CA LYS A 148 7.91 20.33 1.89
C LYS A 148 7.08 19.14 1.43
N PHE A 149 6.29 18.56 2.34
CA PHE A 149 5.37 17.47 2.04
C PHE A 149 4.27 17.92 1.07
N ALA A 150 3.67 19.10 1.30
CA ALA A 150 2.68 19.71 0.42
C ALA A 150 3.25 19.97 -0.99
N ALA A 151 4.47 20.48 -1.08
CA ALA A 151 5.14 20.72 -2.37
C ALA A 151 5.30 19.41 -3.16
N SER A 152 5.68 18.30 -2.53
CA SER A 152 5.73 16.98 -3.18
C SER A 152 4.36 16.52 -3.66
N LEU A 153 3.29 16.72 -2.87
CA LEU A 153 1.93 16.36 -3.26
C LEU A 153 1.39 17.20 -4.43
N ILE A 154 1.76 18.47 -4.49
CA ILE A 154 1.39 19.39 -5.57
C ILE A 154 2.11 19.00 -6.87
N THR A 155 3.40 18.64 -6.78
CA THR A 155 4.20 18.20 -7.93
C THR A 155 3.73 16.83 -8.46
N ASN A 156 3.12 16.00 -7.61
CA ASN A 156 2.59 14.69 -7.95
C ASN A 156 1.05 14.68 -7.84
N PRO A 157 0.31 15.35 -8.77
CA PRO A 157 -1.14 15.54 -8.63
C PRO A 157 -1.96 14.26 -8.83
N GLN A 158 -1.40 13.25 -9.46
CA GLN A 158 -2.06 11.98 -9.80
C GLN A 158 -2.05 10.97 -8.64
N THR A 159 -2.10 11.46 -7.38
CA THR A 159 -2.14 10.61 -6.18
C THR A 159 -3.27 11.02 -5.25
N ASP A 160 -3.81 10.04 -4.52
CA ASP A 160 -4.73 10.23 -3.41
C ASP A 160 -4.00 10.10 -2.08
N VAL A 161 -4.49 10.81 -1.06
CA VAL A 161 -3.84 10.92 0.25
C VAL A 161 -4.82 10.57 1.36
N GLN A 162 -4.42 9.67 2.24
CA GLN A 162 -5.21 9.25 3.40
C GLN A 162 -4.41 9.52 4.66
N ILE A 163 -4.98 10.27 5.60
CA ILE A 163 -4.32 10.74 6.81
C ILE A 163 -4.96 10.10 8.04
N TYR A 164 -4.18 9.37 8.81
CA TYR A 164 -4.64 8.65 10.00
C TYR A 164 -3.94 9.16 11.25
N GLY A 165 -4.73 9.56 12.24
CA GLY A 165 -4.23 9.90 13.56
C GLY A 165 -4.33 8.71 14.51
N HIS A 166 -3.26 8.45 15.27
CA HIS A 166 -3.20 7.40 16.27
C HIS A 166 -2.86 7.95 17.64
N THR A 167 -3.27 7.25 18.69
CA THR A 167 -2.92 7.51 20.09
C THR A 167 -2.32 6.27 20.74
N ASP A 168 -1.77 6.43 21.93
CA ASP A 168 -1.59 5.31 22.86
C ASP A 168 -2.93 4.92 23.52
N ASN A 169 -2.89 3.94 24.43
CA ASN A 169 -4.06 3.44 25.11
C ASN A 169 -4.41 4.17 26.44
N ILE A 170 -3.74 5.28 26.74
CA ILE A 170 -3.98 6.03 27.97
C ILE A 170 -5.25 6.91 27.82
N GLY A 171 -6.13 6.81 28.81
CA GLY A 171 -7.39 7.57 28.83
C GLY A 171 -8.58 6.80 28.25
N THR A 172 -9.70 7.50 28.10
CA THR A 172 -10.94 6.89 27.58
C THR A 172 -10.92 6.74 26.06
N ARG A 173 -11.66 5.78 25.56
CA ARG A 173 -11.86 5.58 24.11
C ARG A 173 -12.33 6.88 23.42
N ALA A 174 -13.35 7.51 23.97
CA ALA A 174 -13.92 8.72 23.38
C ALA A 174 -12.91 9.89 23.33
N ALA A 175 -12.07 10.04 24.36
CA ALA A 175 -11.01 11.05 24.36
C ALA A 175 -9.96 10.77 23.26
N ASN A 176 -9.53 9.52 23.12
CA ASN A 176 -8.56 9.11 22.11
C ASN A 176 -9.11 9.24 20.68
N GLU A 177 -10.38 8.91 20.45
CA GLU A 177 -11.05 9.16 19.17
C GLU A 177 -11.11 10.66 18.83
N LYS A 178 -11.46 11.50 19.80
CA LYS A 178 -11.48 12.95 19.61
C LYS A 178 -10.10 13.51 19.27
N VAL A 179 -9.07 13.12 20.02
CA VAL A 179 -7.70 13.60 19.82
C VAL A 179 -7.12 13.13 18.48
N SER A 180 -7.27 11.85 18.15
CA SER A 180 -6.75 11.29 16.90
C SER A 180 -7.42 11.91 15.68
N ASN A 181 -8.75 12.13 15.72
CA ASN A 181 -9.48 12.84 14.68
C ASN A 181 -9.03 14.31 14.55
N ALA A 182 -8.87 15.02 15.66
CA ALA A 182 -8.42 16.42 15.64
C ALA A 182 -7.03 16.54 14.99
N ARG A 183 -6.10 15.67 15.32
CA ARG A 183 -4.74 15.67 14.75
C ARG A 183 -4.72 15.35 13.26
N ALA A 184 -5.45 14.33 12.82
CA ALA A 184 -5.56 13.98 11.40
C ALA A 184 -6.20 15.14 10.60
N ASN A 185 -7.24 15.76 11.14
CA ASN A 185 -7.91 16.90 10.51
C ASN A 185 -7.02 18.13 10.45
N GLU A 186 -6.21 18.39 11.48
CA GLU A 186 -5.28 19.53 11.49
C GLU A 186 -4.23 19.40 10.39
N VAL A 187 -3.62 18.21 10.23
CA VAL A 187 -2.70 17.95 9.12
C VAL A 187 -3.38 18.15 7.77
N LYS A 188 -4.60 17.60 7.58
CA LYS A 188 -5.37 17.79 6.34
C LYS A 188 -5.66 19.26 6.06
N SER A 189 -6.07 20.01 7.08
CA SER A 189 -6.39 21.44 6.96
C SER A 189 -5.16 22.23 6.57
N TYR A 190 -4.02 21.94 7.21
CA TYR A 190 -2.75 22.57 6.88
C TYR A 190 -2.33 22.32 5.42
N LEU A 191 -2.35 21.07 4.97
CA LEU A 191 -2.02 20.70 3.59
C LEU A 191 -2.98 21.36 2.58
N THR A 192 -4.28 21.49 2.94
CA THR A 192 -5.26 22.18 2.10
C THR A 192 -4.90 23.66 1.96
N ASN A 193 -4.53 24.32 3.06
CA ASN A 193 -4.11 25.73 3.06
C ASN A 193 -2.78 25.94 2.33
N ALA A 194 -1.91 24.93 2.32
CA ALA A 194 -0.67 24.91 1.53
C ALA A 194 -0.88 24.63 0.03
N GLY A 195 -2.14 24.46 -0.43
CA GLY A 195 -2.49 24.33 -1.85
C GLY A 195 -2.76 22.92 -2.34
N VAL A 196 -2.74 21.88 -1.47
CA VAL A 196 -3.12 20.52 -1.88
C VAL A 196 -4.65 20.42 -2.02
N PRO A 197 -5.21 19.99 -3.17
CA PRO A 197 -6.64 19.91 -3.36
C PRO A 197 -7.34 19.02 -2.33
N LYS A 198 -8.33 19.58 -1.62
CA LYS A 198 -9.06 18.87 -0.56
C LYS A 198 -9.71 17.57 -1.03
N ALA A 199 -10.12 17.52 -2.30
CA ALA A 199 -10.78 16.36 -2.90
C ALA A 199 -9.86 15.11 -2.95
N ARG A 200 -8.54 15.30 -3.01
CA ARG A 200 -7.54 14.23 -3.00
C ARG A 200 -7.26 13.68 -1.60
N MET A 201 -7.75 14.33 -0.54
CA MET A 201 -7.36 14.03 0.82
C MET A 201 -8.52 13.55 1.66
N THR A 202 -8.34 12.46 2.39
CA THR A 202 -9.21 12.00 3.47
C THR A 202 -8.47 12.00 4.80
N SER A 203 -9.18 12.17 5.91
CA SER A 203 -8.61 12.13 7.26
C SER A 203 -9.52 11.38 8.21
N LYS A 204 -8.93 10.59 9.13
CA LYS A 204 -9.65 9.82 10.14
C LYS A 204 -8.78 9.59 11.37
N GLY A 205 -9.36 9.71 12.55
CA GLY A 205 -8.77 9.21 13.79
C GLY A 205 -9.05 7.74 13.98
N LEU A 206 -8.03 6.99 14.35
CA LEU A 206 -8.10 5.55 14.62
C LEU A 206 -7.84 5.22 16.10
N ALA A 207 -7.72 6.24 16.96
CA ALA A 207 -7.41 6.08 18.38
C ALA A 207 -6.24 5.10 18.59
N TYR A 208 -6.39 4.10 19.45
CA TYR A 208 -5.36 3.09 19.77
C TYR A 208 -5.63 1.71 19.12
N ASP A 209 -6.45 1.65 18.07
CA ASP A 209 -6.85 0.38 17.45
C ASP A 209 -5.71 -0.33 16.68
N TYR A 210 -4.70 0.42 16.27
CA TYR A 210 -3.60 -0.09 15.45
C TYR A 210 -2.24 0.27 16.07
N PRO A 211 -1.88 -0.35 17.22
CA PRO A 211 -0.59 -0.09 17.86
C PRO A 211 0.55 -0.67 17.01
N VAL A 212 1.66 0.05 16.92
CA VAL A 212 2.91 -0.40 16.26
C VAL A 212 3.96 -0.86 17.28
N ALA A 213 3.74 -0.56 18.55
CA ALA A 213 4.58 -0.99 19.66
C ALA A 213 3.73 -1.30 20.89
N SER A 214 4.32 -1.96 21.91
CA SER A 214 3.61 -2.24 23.16
C SER A 214 3.22 -0.95 23.88
N ASN A 215 1.99 -0.87 24.34
CA ASN A 215 1.50 0.22 25.19
C ASN A 215 1.97 0.12 26.67
N ASP A 216 2.65 -0.96 27.06
CA ASP A 216 3.11 -1.16 28.44
C ASP A 216 4.26 -0.24 28.80
N THR A 217 5.08 0.16 27.83
CA THR A 217 6.23 1.04 28.01
C THR A 217 5.97 2.44 27.47
N GLU A 218 6.57 3.47 28.07
CA GLU A 218 6.46 4.84 27.56
C GLU A 218 7.07 4.97 26.15
N ALA A 219 8.18 4.29 25.90
CA ALA A 219 8.80 4.27 24.58
C ALA A 219 7.87 3.69 23.50
N GLY A 220 7.14 2.62 23.82
CA GLY A 220 6.17 2.05 22.88
C GLY A 220 4.93 2.93 22.72
N ARG A 221 4.44 3.54 23.81
CA ARG A 221 3.34 4.52 23.72
C ARG A 221 3.72 5.72 22.87
N ALA A 222 4.96 6.21 22.98
CA ALA A 222 5.45 7.30 22.15
C ALA A 222 5.39 6.96 20.66
N GLN A 223 5.76 5.74 20.25
CA GLN A 223 5.64 5.26 18.88
C GLN A 223 4.18 5.13 18.42
N ASN A 224 3.26 4.76 19.33
CA ASN A 224 1.86 4.65 19.01
C ASN A 224 1.20 6.02 18.79
N ARG A 225 1.67 7.08 19.45
CA ARG A 225 1.24 8.47 19.23
C ARG A 225 1.87 9.01 17.95
N ARG A 226 1.21 8.83 16.81
CA ARG A 226 1.72 9.18 15.48
C ARG A 226 0.62 9.63 14.52
N VAL A 227 1.02 10.19 13.40
CA VAL A 227 0.17 10.38 12.22
C VAL A 227 0.79 9.58 11.07
N GLU A 228 -0.02 8.75 10.44
CA GLU A 228 0.34 8.05 9.21
C GLU A 228 -0.35 8.67 8.01
N ILE A 229 0.38 8.85 6.93
CA ILE A 229 -0.14 9.39 5.67
C ILE A 229 0.16 8.39 4.58
N TYR A 230 -0.89 7.89 3.94
CA TYR A 230 -0.80 6.96 2.82
C TYR A 230 -1.01 7.72 1.52
N ILE A 231 -0.11 7.53 0.57
CA ILE A 231 -0.18 8.12 -0.76
C ILE A 231 -0.29 6.96 -1.75
N THR A 232 -1.36 6.96 -2.55
CA THR A 232 -1.66 5.90 -3.51
C THR A 232 -1.93 6.50 -4.89
N ALA A 233 -1.75 5.70 -5.94
CA ALA A 233 -2.13 6.09 -7.29
C ALA A 233 -3.64 6.36 -7.37
N ASN A 234 -4.03 7.49 -7.94
CA ASN A 234 -5.43 7.76 -8.25
C ASN A 234 -5.84 7.18 -9.61
N GLU A 235 -7.12 7.32 -9.98
CA GLU A 235 -7.65 6.81 -11.25
C GLU A 235 -6.91 7.39 -12.47
N ASP A 236 -6.51 8.66 -12.42
CA ASP A 236 -5.78 9.32 -13.51
C ASP A 236 -4.39 8.73 -13.71
N MET A 237 -3.66 8.45 -12.61
CA MET A 237 -2.35 7.78 -12.70
C MET A 237 -2.48 6.37 -13.26
N ILE A 238 -3.46 5.61 -12.78
CA ILE A 238 -3.71 4.24 -13.22
C ILE A 238 -4.03 4.23 -14.72
N LYS A 239 -4.92 5.10 -15.17
CA LYS A 239 -5.29 5.22 -16.58
C LYS A 239 -4.10 5.64 -17.45
N ALA A 240 -3.35 6.66 -17.04
CA ALA A 240 -2.16 7.09 -17.77
C ALA A 240 -1.09 5.98 -17.87
N ALA A 241 -0.96 5.15 -16.84
CA ALA A 241 -0.05 4.00 -16.87
C ALA A 241 -0.53 2.89 -17.82
N GLN A 242 -1.84 2.64 -17.88
CA GLN A 242 -2.44 1.68 -18.82
C GLN A 242 -2.31 2.13 -20.26
N ASP A 243 -2.50 3.42 -20.52
CA ASP A 243 -2.41 4.03 -21.85
C ASP A 243 -0.94 4.27 -22.27
N GLY A 244 0.04 4.01 -21.40
CA GLY A 244 1.47 4.25 -21.66
C GLY A 244 1.87 5.73 -21.72
N THR A 245 1.03 6.62 -21.23
CA THR A 245 1.23 8.09 -21.22
C THR A 245 1.77 8.63 -19.89
N LEU A 246 1.93 7.77 -18.87
CA LEU A 246 2.49 8.16 -17.58
C LEU A 246 3.98 8.48 -17.71
N GLN A 247 4.35 9.74 -17.45
CA GLN A 247 5.72 10.28 -17.50
C GLN A 247 6.32 10.42 -16.10
#